data_dc048c7163f34ceba487efaca1b4c57e
#
_entry.id   dc048c7163f34ceba487efaca1b4c57e
#
_cell.length_a   1.000
_cell.length_b   1.000
_cell.length_c   1.000
_cell.angle_alpha   90.00
_cell.angle_beta   90.00
_cell.angle_gamma   90.00
#
_symmetry.space_group_name_H-M   'P 1'
#
loop_
_entity.id
_entity.type
_entity.pdbx_description
1 polymer ?
#
loop_
_entity_poly.entity_id
_entity_poly.type
_entity_poly.pdbx_seq_one_letter_code
_entity_poly.pdbx_strand_id
1 'polypeptide(L)'
;HCYSFWNIGNSIMSKIEVNTIEPQCGTTLTLGASGDTVTLASGASQSGFGRTGTVDWQTTTKTGDFTAANGEGYFVDTTSGGITMTMPSGSAGAIVSIQDYNKTFDNNNFTITPASGQKINGGTADGDLILSTEGQGLTFVYVDSTVGWKTVHENEFTSSGINLIIASGGTETTCGNCKIHTFTG
;
A
#
# COMPACT_ATOMS: atom_id res chain seq x y z
N HIS A 1 47.06 5.23 -9.30
CA HIS A 1 47.14 5.37 -10.76
C HIS A 1 45.74 5.22 -11.32
N CYS A 2 45.13 6.35 -11.77
CA CYS A 2 43.94 6.33 -12.55
C CYS A 2 44.26 5.91 -13.97
N TYR A 3 43.72 4.78 -14.43
CA TYR A 3 43.75 4.42 -15.83
C TYR A 3 42.54 4.97 -16.52
N SER A 4 42.72 5.94 -17.40
CA SER A 4 41.72 6.44 -18.33
C SER A 4 41.74 5.56 -19.57
N PHE A 5 40.68 4.81 -19.82
CA PHE A 5 40.53 4.08 -21.08
C PHE A 5 39.86 5.00 -22.12
N TRP A 6 40.58 5.30 -23.19
CA TRP A 6 40.04 5.98 -24.35
C TRP A 6 39.27 5.00 -25.23
N ASN A 7 38.04 5.34 -25.51
CA ASN A 7 37.16 4.57 -26.37
C ASN A 7 37.32 5.00 -27.80
N ILE A 8 37.76 4.07 -28.70
CA ILE A 8 37.78 4.25 -30.13
C ILE A 8 36.52 3.56 -30.69
N GLY A 9 35.59 4.37 -31.16
CA GLY A 9 34.29 4.06 -31.73
C GLY A 9 34.06 2.64 -32.27
N ASN A 10 33.35 1.88 -31.50
CA ASN A 10 32.41 0.84 -31.91
C ASN A 10 31.51 0.60 -30.67
N SER A 11 30.22 0.41 -30.89
CA SER A 11 29.28 0.12 -29.82
C SER A 11 29.64 -1.18 -29.10
N ILE A 12 30.59 -1.10 -28.16
CA ILE A 12 30.97 -2.22 -27.33
C ILE A 12 30.08 -2.10 -26.10
N MET A 13 29.17 -3.03 -25.92
CA MET A 13 28.48 -3.21 -24.64
C MET A 13 29.53 -3.55 -23.58
N SER A 14 29.84 -2.59 -22.72
CA SER A 14 30.77 -2.80 -21.61
C SER A 14 30.05 -3.57 -20.49
N LYS A 15 30.57 -4.74 -20.16
CA LYS A 15 30.07 -5.55 -19.04
C LYS A 15 31.11 -5.51 -17.91
N ILE A 16 30.69 -5.22 -16.71
CA ILE A 16 31.47 -5.32 -15.48
C ILE A 16 31.02 -6.58 -14.75
N GLU A 17 31.91 -7.56 -14.61
CA GLU A 17 31.66 -8.78 -13.87
C GLU A 17 32.49 -8.77 -12.58
N VAL A 18 31.87 -8.39 -11.48
CA VAL A 18 32.53 -8.30 -10.16
C VAL A 18 31.54 -8.73 -9.08
N ASN A 19 32.04 -9.29 -7.99
CA ASN A 19 31.20 -9.67 -6.85
C ASN A 19 30.77 -8.47 -6.01
N THR A 20 31.58 -7.42 -5.98
CA THR A 20 31.33 -6.21 -5.19
C THR A 20 31.84 -4.98 -5.95
N ILE A 21 31.07 -3.90 -5.88
CA ILE A 21 31.46 -2.58 -6.35
C ILE A 21 31.43 -1.65 -5.14
N GLU A 22 32.58 -1.10 -4.79
CA GLU A 22 32.75 -0.19 -3.65
C GLU A 22 33.36 1.12 -4.11
N PRO A 23 33.05 2.26 -3.46
CA PRO A 23 33.76 3.50 -3.72
C PRO A 23 35.23 3.36 -3.24
N GLN A 24 36.17 3.78 -4.09
CA GLN A 24 37.61 3.70 -3.75
C GLN A 24 37.95 4.57 -2.54
N CYS A 25 37.23 5.66 -2.35
CA CYS A 25 37.36 6.54 -1.18
C CYS A 25 36.01 7.24 -0.94
N GLY A 26 35.70 7.50 0.32
CA GLY A 26 34.41 8.04 0.73
C GLY A 26 33.37 6.95 0.93
N THR A 27 32.12 7.35 1.10
CA THR A 27 30.99 6.47 1.44
C THR A 27 29.90 6.45 0.36
N THR A 28 30.13 7.12 -0.78
CA THR A 28 29.11 7.26 -1.83
C THR A 28 29.58 6.60 -3.10
N LEU A 29 28.77 5.66 -3.62
CA LEU A 29 28.88 5.13 -4.96
C LEU A 29 27.75 5.75 -5.80
N THR A 30 28.13 6.49 -6.85
CA THR A 30 27.15 7.06 -7.79
C THR A 30 27.06 6.17 -9.02
N LEU A 31 25.84 5.70 -9.33
CA LEU A 31 25.53 4.91 -10.52
C LEU A 31 24.68 5.77 -11.46
N GLY A 32 25.19 6.01 -12.67
CA GLY A 32 24.54 6.85 -13.67
C GLY A 32 24.73 8.36 -13.45
N ALA A 33 24.28 9.15 -14.41
CA ALA A 33 24.24 10.60 -14.39
C ALA A 33 22.77 11.08 -14.39
N SER A 34 22.58 12.40 -14.34
CA SER A 34 21.23 12.98 -14.42
C SER A 34 20.54 12.57 -15.74
N GLY A 35 19.38 11.93 -15.63
CA GLY A 35 18.61 11.42 -16.76
C GLY A 35 18.86 9.94 -17.10
N ASP A 36 19.84 9.30 -16.47
CA ASP A 36 20.09 7.86 -16.65
C ASP A 36 19.10 7.02 -15.84
N THR A 37 18.80 5.84 -16.35
CA THR A 37 17.97 4.84 -15.64
C THR A 37 18.83 3.66 -15.21
N VAL A 38 18.79 3.32 -13.93
CA VAL A 38 19.39 2.09 -13.38
C VAL A 38 18.30 1.02 -13.33
N THR A 39 18.41 0.00 -14.17
CA THR A 39 17.42 -1.07 -14.26
C THR A 39 17.99 -2.38 -13.73
N LEU A 40 17.24 -3.04 -12.86
CA LEU A 40 17.54 -4.41 -12.45
C LEU A 40 17.09 -5.40 -13.53
N ALA A 41 17.87 -6.44 -13.75
CA ALA A 41 17.47 -7.52 -14.64
C ALA A 41 16.20 -8.22 -14.14
N SER A 42 15.41 -8.81 -15.06
CA SER A 42 14.24 -9.60 -14.68
C SER A 42 14.63 -10.73 -13.70
N GLY A 43 13.91 -10.79 -12.57
CA GLY A 43 14.19 -11.76 -11.50
C GLY A 43 15.27 -11.32 -10.50
N ALA A 44 15.96 -10.19 -10.73
CA ALA A 44 16.85 -9.61 -9.74
C ALA A 44 16.05 -8.82 -8.69
N SER A 45 16.46 -8.92 -7.43
CA SER A 45 15.88 -8.16 -6.33
C SER A 45 16.88 -7.15 -5.78
N GLN A 46 16.39 -6.05 -5.24
CA GLN A 46 17.20 -5.07 -4.53
C GLN A 46 17.00 -5.22 -3.02
N SER A 47 18.06 -4.90 -2.27
CA SER A 47 17.99 -4.76 -0.82
C SER A 47 18.68 -3.47 -0.41
N GLY A 48 17.99 -2.63 0.36
CA GLY A 48 18.53 -1.35 0.83
C GLY A 48 18.53 -0.20 -0.18
N PHE A 49 18.03 -0.41 -1.40
CA PHE A 49 17.83 0.65 -2.40
C PHE A 49 16.39 1.17 -2.37
N GLY A 50 16.23 2.49 -2.55
CA GLY A 50 14.94 3.09 -2.80
C GLY A 50 14.15 3.44 -1.55
N ARG A 51 12.88 3.77 -1.75
CA ARG A 51 11.97 4.20 -0.70
C ARG A 51 11.57 3.00 0.15
N THR A 52 11.95 3.02 1.42
CA THR A 52 11.38 2.10 2.41
C THR A 52 10.08 2.70 2.96
N GLY A 53 9.00 1.91 2.97
CA GLY A 53 7.73 2.30 3.58
C GLY A 53 6.77 3.09 2.69
N THR A 54 7.04 3.25 1.40
CA THR A 54 6.10 3.79 0.42
C THR A 54 5.83 2.79 -0.69
N VAL A 55 4.62 2.86 -1.27
CA VAL A 55 4.22 2.03 -2.40
C VAL A 55 4.43 2.76 -3.72
N ASP A 56 4.59 2.00 -4.80
CA ASP A 56 4.51 2.50 -6.17
C ASP A 56 3.03 2.56 -6.59
N TRP A 57 2.48 3.77 -6.68
CA TRP A 57 1.08 3.96 -7.01
C TRP A 57 0.81 3.70 -8.48
N GLN A 58 -0.02 2.69 -8.74
CA GLN A 58 -0.52 2.36 -10.05
C GLN A 58 -1.63 3.35 -10.44
N THR A 59 -1.36 4.21 -11.42
CA THR A 59 -2.30 5.27 -11.82
C THR A 59 -3.46 4.76 -12.67
N THR A 60 -3.38 3.53 -13.19
CA THR A 60 -4.52 2.87 -13.84
C THR A 60 -5.47 2.34 -12.80
N THR A 61 -6.64 2.99 -12.69
CA THR A 61 -7.69 2.64 -11.72
C THR A 61 -8.19 1.21 -11.95
N LYS A 62 -8.36 0.46 -10.86
CA LYS A 62 -8.91 -0.89 -10.88
C LYS A 62 -10.45 -0.80 -10.86
N THR A 63 -11.08 -1.39 -11.86
CA THR A 63 -12.55 -1.41 -12.04
C THR A 63 -13.14 -2.82 -12.01
N GLY A 64 -12.37 -3.82 -11.65
CA GLY A 64 -12.76 -5.24 -11.50
C GLY A 64 -11.77 -5.97 -10.60
N ASP A 65 -12.03 -7.23 -10.32
CA ASP A 65 -11.22 -8.05 -9.43
C ASP A 65 -9.76 -8.15 -9.90
N PHE A 66 -8.82 -8.13 -8.95
CA PHE A 66 -7.39 -8.19 -9.25
C PHE A 66 -6.58 -8.80 -8.11
N THR A 67 -5.36 -9.20 -8.44
CA THR A 67 -4.35 -9.59 -7.43
C THR A 67 -3.35 -8.47 -7.27
N ALA A 68 -3.10 -8.06 -6.04
CA ALA A 68 -2.13 -7.03 -5.71
C ALA A 68 -0.69 -7.58 -5.77
N ALA A 69 0.26 -6.69 -6.02
CA ALA A 69 1.69 -6.98 -5.94
C ALA A 69 2.32 -6.30 -4.72
N ASN A 70 3.36 -6.93 -4.17
CA ASN A 70 4.12 -6.31 -3.08
C ASN A 70 4.81 -5.02 -3.56
N GLY A 71 4.71 -3.97 -2.76
CA GLY A 71 5.30 -2.67 -3.04
C GLY A 71 4.40 -1.73 -3.85
N GLU A 72 3.20 -2.16 -4.24
CA GLU A 72 2.29 -1.36 -5.06
C GLU A 72 1.12 -0.76 -4.28
N GLY A 73 0.63 0.37 -4.76
CA GLY A 73 -0.60 1.03 -4.32
C GLY A 73 -1.61 1.13 -5.47
N TYR A 74 -2.91 1.04 -5.16
CA TYR A 74 -3.95 1.00 -6.18
C TYR A 74 -5.09 1.97 -5.87
N PHE A 75 -5.57 2.63 -6.91
CA PHE A 75 -6.85 3.32 -6.90
C PHE A 75 -7.93 2.35 -7.38
N VAL A 76 -9.00 2.21 -6.59
CA VAL A 76 -10.09 1.27 -6.86
C VAL A 76 -11.41 2.02 -7.05
N ASP A 77 -12.09 1.73 -8.13
CA ASP A 77 -13.38 2.34 -8.49
C ASP A 77 -14.48 1.28 -8.49
N THR A 78 -15.30 1.27 -7.46
CA THR A 78 -16.43 0.33 -7.29
C THR A 78 -17.74 0.90 -7.83
N THR A 79 -17.73 1.97 -8.63
CA THR A 79 -18.95 2.57 -9.19
C THR A 79 -19.86 1.55 -9.89
N SER A 80 -19.28 0.57 -10.59
CA SER A 80 -20.03 -0.43 -11.36
C SER A 80 -20.38 -1.69 -10.58
N GLY A 81 -19.89 -1.87 -9.36
CA GLY A 81 -20.11 -3.04 -8.52
C GLY A 81 -19.00 -3.30 -7.52
N GLY A 82 -19.22 -4.23 -6.62
CA GLY A 82 -18.18 -4.65 -5.65
C GLY A 82 -16.97 -5.27 -6.35
N ILE A 83 -15.77 -5.02 -5.81
CA ILE A 83 -14.50 -5.51 -6.33
C ILE A 83 -13.79 -6.29 -5.24
N THR A 84 -13.13 -7.39 -5.62
CA THR A 84 -12.29 -8.17 -4.74
C THR A 84 -10.83 -8.04 -5.13
N MET A 85 -9.99 -7.69 -4.15
CA MET A 85 -8.53 -7.71 -4.29
C MET A 85 -7.97 -8.91 -3.52
N THR A 86 -7.20 -9.74 -4.20
CA THR A 86 -6.40 -10.79 -3.53
C THR A 86 -5.04 -10.22 -3.16
N MET A 87 -4.66 -10.34 -1.88
CA MET A 87 -3.35 -9.93 -1.40
C MET A 87 -2.26 -10.85 -1.94
N PRO A 88 -1.04 -10.36 -2.17
CA PRO A 88 0.10 -11.21 -2.49
C PRO A 88 0.48 -12.08 -1.29
N SER A 89 1.25 -13.14 -1.52
CA SER A 89 1.88 -13.87 -0.41
C SER A 89 2.76 -12.92 0.39
N GLY A 90 2.43 -12.75 1.67
CA GLY A 90 3.14 -11.85 2.56
C GLY A 90 4.50 -12.40 3.00
N SER A 91 5.48 -11.54 3.02
CA SER A 91 6.76 -11.71 3.70
C SER A 91 7.01 -10.50 4.59
N ALA A 92 7.75 -10.63 5.68
CA ALA A 92 7.98 -9.54 6.62
C ALA A 92 8.45 -8.26 5.90
N GLY A 93 7.73 -7.16 6.10
CA GLY A 93 7.97 -5.87 5.45
C GLY A 93 7.31 -5.70 4.07
N ALA A 94 6.63 -6.72 3.53
CA ALA A 94 5.80 -6.53 2.33
C ALA A 94 4.72 -5.47 2.60
N ILE A 95 4.43 -4.64 1.60
CA ILE A 95 3.53 -3.49 1.72
C ILE A 95 2.57 -3.42 0.53
N VAL A 96 1.29 -3.13 0.79
CA VAL A 96 0.27 -2.86 -0.23
C VAL A 96 -0.59 -1.71 0.26
N SER A 97 -0.94 -0.78 -0.64
CA SER A 97 -1.86 0.32 -0.32
C SER A 97 -3.03 0.35 -1.28
N ILE A 98 -4.16 0.83 -0.80
CA ILE A 98 -5.37 1.05 -1.61
C ILE A 98 -5.99 2.40 -1.27
N GLN A 99 -6.72 2.95 -2.25
CA GLN A 99 -7.51 4.17 -2.09
C GLN A 99 -8.79 4.07 -2.90
N ASP A 100 -9.91 4.39 -2.28
CA ASP A 100 -11.19 4.57 -2.97
C ASP A 100 -11.10 5.74 -3.95
N TYR A 101 -11.25 5.47 -5.24
CA TYR A 101 -11.05 6.46 -6.31
C TYR A 101 -12.24 7.42 -6.42
N ASN A 102 -13.45 6.89 -6.48
CA ASN A 102 -14.69 7.65 -6.71
C ASN A 102 -15.56 7.81 -5.45
N LYS A 103 -15.04 7.42 -4.28
CA LYS A 103 -15.80 7.46 -3.02
C LYS A 103 -17.08 6.61 -3.08
N THR A 104 -16.95 5.37 -3.52
CA THR A 104 -18.08 4.47 -3.79
C THR A 104 -18.05 3.18 -2.97
N PHE A 105 -17.12 3.01 -2.05
CA PHE A 105 -17.03 1.81 -1.20
C PHE A 105 -18.24 1.65 -0.27
N ASP A 106 -18.93 2.73 0.07
CA ASP A 106 -20.19 2.71 0.82
C ASP A 106 -21.38 2.18 0.02
N ASN A 107 -21.36 2.38 -1.30
CA ASN A 107 -22.40 1.92 -2.21
C ASN A 107 -22.14 0.49 -2.71
N ASN A 108 -20.89 0.19 -3.04
CA ASN A 108 -20.42 -1.11 -3.51
C ASN A 108 -19.13 -1.47 -2.77
N ASN A 109 -19.21 -2.41 -1.87
CA ASN A 109 -18.09 -2.75 -0.99
C ASN A 109 -16.85 -3.20 -1.77
N PHE A 110 -15.69 -2.84 -1.23
CA PHE A 110 -14.42 -3.37 -1.66
C PHE A 110 -13.97 -4.47 -0.69
N THR A 111 -13.70 -5.66 -1.21
CA THR A 111 -13.28 -6.83 -0.43
C THR A 111 -11.80 -7.09 -0.61
N ILE A 112 -11.10 -7.35 0.47
CA ILE A 112 -9.68 -7.69 0.50
C ILE A 112 -9.55 -9.10 1.05
N THR A 113 -9.09 -10.02 0.20
CA THR A 113 -8.88 -11.42 0.54
C THR A 113 -7.38 -11.66 0.75
N PRO A 114 -6.94 -12.17 1.90
CA PRO A 114 -5.54 -12.51 2.11
C PRO A 114 -5.12 -13.69 1.22
N ALA A 115 -3.82 -13.86 0.99
CA ALA A 115 -3.30 -15.08 0.37
C ALA A 115 -3.60 -16.29 1.26
N SER A 116 -3.77 -17.47 0.63
CA SER A 116 -4.19 -18.68 1.32
C SER A 116 -3.41 -18.97 2.61
N GLY A 117 -4.14 -19.21 3.69
CA GLY A 117 -3.61 -19.48 5.03
C GLY A 117 -3.14 -18.25 5.79
N GLN A 118 -3.19 -17.07 5.18
CA GLN A 118 -2.74 -15.83 5.81
C GLN A 118 -3.90 -15.09 6.50
N LYS A 119 -3.55 -14.07 7.26
CA LYS A 119 -4.49 -13.29 8.10
C LYS A 119 -4.40 -11.81 7.79
N ILE A 120 -5.44 -11.09 8.13
CA ILE A 120 -5.47 -9.63 8.19
C ILE A 120 -5.76 -9.22 9.64
N ASN A 121 -4.95 -8.33 10.20
CA ASN A 121 -5.07 -7.79 11.57
C ASN A 121 -5.19 -8.86 12.69
N GLY A 122 -4.57 -10.03 12.51
CA GLY A 122 -4.63 -11.13 13.48
C GLY A 122 -5.97 -11.86 13.51
N GLY A 123 -6.83 -11.65 12.54
CA GLY A 123 -8.11 -12.35 12.40
C GLY A 123 -7.97 -13.83 12.06
N THR A 124 -9.04 -14.42 11.54
CA THR A 124 -9.01 -15.82 11.06
C THR A 124 -8.18 -15.94 9.78
N ALA A 125 -7.53 -17.10 9.59
CA ALA A 125 -6.89 -17.38 8.31
C ALA A 125 -7.93 -17.37 7.19
N ASP A 126 -7.53 -16.86 6.02
CA ASP A 126 -8.39 -16.67 4.85
C ASP A 126 -9.61 -15.75 5.08
N GLY A 127 -9.64 -15.01 6.20
CA GLY A 127 -10.72 -14.07 6.52
C GLY A 127 -10.62 -12.78 5.72
N ASP A 128 -11.68 -12.44 5.01
CA ASP A 128 -11.78 -11.20 4.22
C ASP A 128 -11.89 -9.96 5.11
N LEU A 129 -11.33 -8.86 4.63
CA LEU A 129 -11.59 -7.52 5.14
C LEU A 129 -12.47 -6.77 4.14
N ILE A 130 -13.61 -6.26 4.61
CA ILE A 130 -14.54 -5.51 3.78
C ILE A 130 -14.43 -4.03 4.10
N LEU A 131 -14.20 -3.21 3.08
CA LEU A 131 -14.23 -1.76 3.17
C LEU A 131 -15.55 -1.26 2.62
N SER A 132 -16.27 -0.49 3.44
CA SER A 132 -17.62 -0.01 3.15
C SER A 132 -17.81 1.46 3.55
N THR A 133 -16.72 2.21 3.62
CA THR A 133 -16.76 3.63 4.00
C THR A 133 -16.32 4.48 2.80
N GLU A 134 -17.08 5.51 2.50
CA GLU A 134 -16.79 6.49 1.46
C GLU A 134 -15.38 7.08 1.60
N GLY A 135 -14.60 7.06 0.51
CA GLY A 135 -13.28 7.68 0.46
C GLY A 135 -12.20 6.95 1.27
N GLN A 136 -12.46 5.72 1.69
CA GLN A 136 -11.55 4.95 2.53
C GLN A 136 -10.25 4.59 1.80
N GLY A 137 -9.12 4.74 2.50
CA GLY A 137 -7.81 4.30 2.03
C GLY A 137 -7.03 3.65 3.14
N LEU A 138 -6.29 2.59 2.84
CA LEU A 138 -5.52 1.81 3.80
C LEU A 138 -4.15 1.43 3.23
N THR A 139 -3.19 1.33 4.14
CA THR A 139 -1.89 0.71 3.86
C THR A 139 -1.74 -0.51 4.75
N PHE A 140 -1.33 -1.62 4.14
CA PHE A 140 -1.08 -2.89 4.79
C PHE A 140 0.41 -3.18 4.78
N VAL A 141 0.93 -3.64 5.92
CA VAL A 141 2.29 -4.18 6.03
C VAL A 141 2.20 -5.60 6.58
N TYR A 142 2.84 -6.56 5.90
CA TYR A 142 2.94 -7.91 6.44
C TYR A 142 3.96 -7.97 7.56
N VAL A 143 3.54 -8.41 8.73
CA VAL A 143 4.38 -8.48 9.93
C VAL A 143 4.96 -9.88 10.08
N ASP A 144 4.11 -10.87 10.30
CA ASP A 144 4.46 -12.26 10.54
C ASP A 144 3.24 -13.20 10.31
N SER A 145 3.40 -14.48 10.56
CA SER A 145 2.30 -15.45 10.40
C SER A 145 1.25 -15.39 11.52
N THR A 146 1.53 -14.72 12.63
CA THR A 146 0.61 -14.59 13.77
C THR A 146 -0.45 -13.54 13.49
N VAL A 147 -0.01 -12.35 13.03
CA VAL A 147 -0.87 -11.19 12.76
C VAL A 147 -1.25 -11.11 11.28
N GLY A 148 -0.35 -11.56 10.38
CA GLY A 148 -0.50 -11.43 8.94
C GLY A 148 -0.26 -10.01 8.45
N TRP A 149 -1.15 -9.55 7.60
CA TRP A 149 -1.19 -8.17 7.10
C TRP A 149 -1.78 -7.25 8.15
N LYS A 150 -1.04 -6.23 8.54
CA LYS A 150 -1.46 -5.24 9.54
C LYS A 150 -1.71 -3.90 8.86
N THR A 151 -2.87 -3.30 9.13
CA THR A 151 -3.13 -1.92 8.74
C THR A 151 -2.27 -0.98 9.57
N VAL A 152 -1.57 -0.05 8.92
CA VAL A 152 -0.70 0.95 9.60
C VAL A 152 -1.39 2.31 9.76
N HIS A 153 -2.58 2.47 9.19
CA HIS A 153 -3.48 3.59 9.46
C HIS A 153 -4.75 3.00 10.07
N GLU A 154 -5.28 3.63 11.10
CA GLU A 154 -6.52 3.19 11.70
C GLU A 154 -7.66 3.31 10.71
N ASN A 155 -8.42 2.23 10.60
CA ASN A 155 -9.56 2.11 9.71
C ASN A 155 -10.79 2.85 10.24
N GLU A 156 -10.79 3.18 11.51
CA GLU A 156 -11.77 4.03 12.11
C GLU A 156 -11.20 5.44 12.18
N PHE A 157 -11.75 6.32 11.34
CA PHE A 157 -11.78 7.71 11.72
C PHE A 157 -12.68 7.82 12.96
N THR A 158 -12.21 7.37 14.09
CA THR A 158 -12.56 8.02 15.33
C THR A 158 -12.00 9.41 15.12
N SER A 159 -12.85 10.27 14.61
CA SER A 159 -12.55 11.63 14.32
C SER A 159 -11.87 12.23 15.55
N SER A 160 -10.54 12.25 15.54
CA SER A 160 -9.80 13.08 16.47
C SER A 160 -10.20 14.52 16.13
N GLY A 161 -11.14 15.05 16.90
CA GLY A 161 -11.61 16.42 16.75
C GLY A 161 -13.11 16.63 16.58
N ILE A 162 -13.93 15.60 16.28
CA ILE A 162 -15.36 15.75 16.52
C ILE A 162 -15.63 15.23 17.93
N ASN A 163 -15.62 16.12 18.89
CA ASN A 163 -16.30 15.88 20.16
C ASN A 163 -17.79 15.72 19.82
N LEU A 164 -18.22 14.48 19.57
CA LEU A 164 -19.63 14.17 19.61
C LEU A 164 -20.10 14.56 21.00
N ILE A 165 -20.94 15.56 21.09
CA ILE A 165 -21.59 15.93 22.35
C ILE A 165 -22.40 14.70 22.74
N ILE A 166 -21.93 13.98 23.74
CA ILE A 166 -22.67 12.90 24.35
C ILE A 166 -23.66 13.58 25.31
N ALA A 167 -24.87 13.81 24.83
CA ALA A 167 -25.96 14.23 25.68
C ALA A 167 -26.53 13.00 26.40
N SER A 168 -26.79 13.10 27.68
CA SER A 168 -27.48 12.09 28.48
C SER A 168 -28.75 12.66 29.07
N GLY A 169 -29.85 11.87 29.09
CA GLY A 169 -31.17 12.28 29.57
C GLY A 169 -32.06 12.79 28.45
N GLY A 170 -33.31 13.16 28.79
CA GLY A 170 -34.33 13.52 27.82
C GLY A 170 -34.93 12.30 27.10
N THR A 171 -35.80 12.58 26.12
CA THR A 171 -36.35 11.53 25.23
C THR A 171 -35.43 11.44 24.01
N GLU A 172 -34.88 10.25 23.76
CA GLU A 172 -34.01 9.96 22.65
C GLU A 172 -34.83 9.50 21.43
N THR A 173 -34.61 10.13 20.30
CA THR A 173 -35.13 9.72 19.00
C THR A 173 -33.98 9.58 18.00
N THR A 174 -34.01 8.55 17.15
CA THR A 174 -33.00 8.30 16.12
C THR A 174 -33.58 8.66 14.76
N CYS A 175 -32.85 9.45 13.98
CA CYS A 175 -33.20 9.77 12.60
C CYS A 175 -31.95 9.58 11.72
N GLY A 176 -31.90 8.48 10.99
CA GLY A 176 -30.70 8.08 10.24
C GLY A 176 -29.50 7.92 11.17
N ASN A 177 -28.39 8.60 10.88
CA ASN A 177 -27.16 8.58 11.70
C ASN A 177 -27.16 9.62 12.84
N CYS A 178 -28.28 10.30 13.08
CA CYS A 178 -28.39 11.33 14.12
C CYS A 178 -29.17 10.81 15.32
N LYS A 179 -28.66 11.05 16.53
CA LYS A 179 -29.40 10.93 17.80
C LYS A 179 -29.89 12.32 18.22
N ILE A 180 -31.18 12.44 18.48
CA ILE A 180 -31.80 13.67 18.95
C ILE A 180 -32.26 13.45 20.38
N HIS A 181 -31.76 14.27 21.31
CA HIS A 181 -32.23 14.30 22.70
C HIS A 181 -33.15 15.49 22.89
N THR A 182 -34.41 15.23 23.23
CA THR A 182 -35.40 16.27 23.52
C THR A 182 -35.58 16.39 25.04
N PHE A 183 -35.29 17.57 25.55
CA PHE A 183 -35.46 17.90 26.96
C PHE A 183 -36.73 18.77 27.07
N THR A 184 -37.77 18.26 27.72
CA THR A 184 -38.98 19.02 28.09
C THR A 184 -38.84 19.43 29.56
N GLY A 185 -38.75 20.73 29.84
CA GLY A 185 -38.78 21.29 31.20
C GLY A 185 -40.14 21.23 31.85
#